data_4f1debca20ddf6e1c2504fd05bcc934e
#
_entry.id   4f1debca20ddf6e1c2504fd05bcc934e
#
_cell.length_a   1.000
_cell.length_b   1.000
_cell.length_c   1.000
_cell.angle_alpha   90.00
_cell.angle_beta   90.00
_cell.angle_gamma   90.00
#
_symmetry.space_group_name_H-M   'P 1'
#
loop_
_entity.id
_entity.type
_entity.pdbx_description
1 polymer ?
#
loop_
_entity_poly.entity_id
_entity_poly.type
_entity_poly.pdbx_seq_one_letter_code
_entity_poly.pdbx_strand_id
1 'polypeptide(L)'
;MSVISMKQLLEAGVHFGHQTRRWNPKMKPYIYTERNGIYIIDLQKSVGMVDDAYNAVADIVKNGGKTLFVGTKKQAQDAIRTEAERCGMFYVNERWLGGMLTNFKTIQSRIRRMKEIEGMAEDGTFEALPKKEVLKLKKELEKLQKNLGGIRDMRKLPDAIFIVDPKKERICVQEAHALNIPLIGICDTNCDPEELTYIIPGNDDAIRAVKLIVSKMADAVIEANQGLMEADEVPAEGYTAYPDEASEAAAQAE
;
A
#
# COMPACT_ATOMS: atom_id res chain seq x y z
N MET A 1 20.36 -5.13 -8.85
CA MET A 1 20.83 -3.94 -8.08
C MET A 1 19.83 -3.71 -6.98
N SER A 2 20.29 -3.29 -5.79
CA SER A 2 19.35 -2.99 -4.69
C SER A 2 18.55 -1.72 -5.03
N VAL A 3 17.25 -1.73 -4.72
CA VAL A 3 16.30 -0.63 -4.96
C VAL A 3 16.67 0.63 -4.16
N ILE A 4 17.37 0.42 -3.02
CA ILE A 4 17.79 1.49 -2.13
C ILE A 4 19.20 1.25 -1.62
N SER A 5 20.01 2.30 -1.54
CA SER A 5 21.36 2.19 -0.99
C SER A 5 21.36 2.37 0.53
N MET A 6 22.32 1.72 1.21
CA MET A 6 22.55 1.89 2.65
C MET A 6 22.78 3.36 3.02
N LYS A 7 23.45 4.13 2.12
CA LYS A 7 23.71 5.56 2.33
C LYS A 7 22.41 6.36 2.40
N GLN A 8 21.46 6.10 1.51
CA GLN A 8 20.14 6.75 1.51
C GLN A 8 19.35 6.44 2.79
N LEU A 9 19.37 5.17 3.25
CA LEU A 9 18.74 4.78 4.51
C LEU A 9 19.35 5.49 5.71
N LEU A 10 20.68 5.61 5.74
CA LEU A 10 21.41 6.29 6.80
C LEU A 10 21.08 7.80 6.85
N GLU A 11 21.11 8.48 5.71
CA GLU A 11 20.81 9.91 5.56
C GLU A 11 19.35 10.23 5.92
N ALA A 12 18.42 9.33 5.61
CA ALA A 12 17.01 9.46 5.99
C ALA A 12 16.75 9.15 7.46
N GLY A 13 17.72 8.59 8.20
CA GLY A 13 17.59 8.25 9.61
C GLY A 13 16.76 7.00 9.89
N VAL A 14 16.71 6.05 8.94
CA VAL A 14 15.99 4.78 9.08
C VAL A 14 16.55 3.88 10.17
N HIS A 15 17.84 4.04 10.49
CA HIS A 15 18.56 3.24 11.50
C HIS A 15 18.19 3.55 12.96
N PHE A 16 17.52 4.67 13.23
CA PHE A 16 17.10 4.99 14.59
C PHE A 16 15.83 4.21 14.97
N GLY A 17 15.92 3.43 16.02
CA GLY A 17 14.76 2.80 16.63
C GLY A 17 14.24 3.57 17.83
N HIS A 18 13.39 2.92 18.61
CA HIS A 18 12.83 3.44 19.84
C HIS A 18 13.78 3.27 21.05
N GLN A 19 13.42 3.91 22.15
CA GLN A 19 14.11 3.75 23.44
C GLN A 19 14.11 2.29 23.87
N THR A 20 15.22 1.84 24.48
CA THR A 20 15.43 0.44 24.90
C THR A 20 14.32 -0.12 25.77
N ARG A 21 13.71 0.70 26.65
CA ARG A 21 12.59 0.29 27.51
C ARG A 21 11.28 -0.04 26.78
N ARG A 22 11.15 0.34 25.49
CA ARG A 22 9.91 0.19 24.70
C ARG A 22 10.01 -0.90 23.64
N TRP A 23 11.13 -1.58 23.56
CA TRP A 23 11.38 -2.54 22.48
C TRP A 23 10.55 -3.82 22.60
N ASN A 24 10.42 -4.53 21.48
CA ASN A 24 9.89 -5.88 21.45
C ASN A 24 11.07 -6.87 21.34
N PRO A 25 11.18 -7.89 22.22
CA PRO A 25 12.25 -8.89 22.17
C PRO A 25 12.37 -9.62 20.84
N LYS A 26 11.27 -9.81 20.10
CA LYS A 26 11.25 -10.42 18.77
C LYS A 26 12.00 -9.60 17.72
N MET A 27 12.19 -8.31 17.96
CA MET A 27 13.00 -7.42 17.09
C MET A 27 14.52 -7.59 17.26
N LYS A 28 14.97 -8.39 18.24
CA LYS A 28 16.40 -8.65 18.50
C LYS A 28 17.21 -8.99 17.24
N PRO A 29 16.73 -9.83 16.30
CA PRO A 29 17.49 -10.17 15.08
C PRO A 29 17.77 -8.97 14.16
N TYR A 30 16.99 -7.89 14.25
CA TYR A 30 17.06 -6.71 13.37
C TYR A 30 17.78 -5.53 14.03
N ILE A 31 18.23 -5.69 15.29
CA ILE A 31 18.95 -4.66 16.04
C ILE A 31 20.44 -4.90 15.89
N TYR A 32 21.17 -3.87 15.48
CA TYR A 32 22.63 -3.87 15.36
C TYR A 32 23.30 -3.62 16.71
N THR A 33 22.90 -2.56 17.40
CA THR A 33 23.48 -2.15 18.70
C THR A 33 22.54 -1.22 19.47
N GLU A 34 22.97 -0.85 20.68
CA GLU A 34 22.35 0.20 21.47
C GLU A 34 23.32 1.39 21.58
N ARG A 35 22.80 2.61 21.50
CA ARG A 35 23.55 3.83 21.72
C ARG A 35 22.66 4.88 22.38
N ASN A 36 23.14 5.42 23.52
CA ASN A 36 22.43 6.45 24.29
C ASN A 36 20.99 6.07 24.69
N GLY A 37 20.74 4.80 25.04
CA GLY A 37 19.40 4.32 25.40
C GLY A 37 18.43 4.17 24.25
N ILE A 38 18.92 4.18 22.99
CA ILE A 38 18.14 3.99 21.77
C ILE A 38 18.74 2.81 21.00
N TYR A 39 17.88 1.93 20.50
CA TYR A 39 18.32 0.85 19.61
C TYR A 39 18.63 1.36 18.22
N ILE A 40 19.68 0.83 17.63
CA ILE A 40 20.08 1.08 16.24
C ILE A 40 19.72 -0.15 15.41
N ILE A 41 18.95 0.06 14.36
CA ILE A 41 18.50 -0.98 13.45
C ILE A 41 19.62 -1.35 12.48
N ASP A 42 19.73 -2.63 12.14
CA ASP A 42 20.71 -3.17 11.19
C ASP A 42 20.30 -2.84 9.75
N LEU A 43 20.91 -1.81 9.17
CA LEU A 43 20.61 -1.38 7.81
C LEU A 43 21.02 -2.39 6.75
N GLN A 44 21.97 -3.28 7.01
CA GLN A 44 22.33 -4.33 6.05
C GLN A 44 21.15 -5.26 5.79
N LYS A 45 20.44 -5.63 6.86
CA LYS A 45 19.21 -6.42 6.76
C LYS A 45 18.08 -5.60 6.15
N SER A 46 17.94 -4.34 6.55
CA SER A 46 16.88 -3.47 6.01
C SER A 46 16.95 -3.32 4.50
N VAL A 47 18.16 -3.20 3.91
CA VAL A 47 18.34 -3.12 2.44
C VAL A 47 17.74 -4.33 1.74
N GLY A 48 18.12 -5.55 2.17
CA GLY A 48 17.61 -6.79 1.54
C GLY A 48 16.10 -6.93 1.73
N MET A 49 15.59 -6.61 2.92
CA MET A 49 14.14 -6.71 3.21
C MET A 49 13.30 -5.65 2.50
N VAL A 50 13.86 -4.49 2.18
CA VAL A 50 13.22 -3.51 1.28
C VAL A 50 13.13 -4.07 -0.14
N ASP A 51 14.20 -4.72 -0.64
CA ASP A 51 14.19 -5.35 -1.97
C ASP A 51 13.14 -6.48 -2.04
N ASP A 52 13.03 -7.31 -1.00
CA ASP A 52 12.01 -8.37 -0.90
C ASP A 52 10.59 -7.79 -0.90
N ALA A 53 10.36 -6.75 -0.11
CA ALA A 53 9.06 -6.05 -0.04
C ALA A 53 8.69 -5.38 -1.37
N TYR A 54 9.68 -4.76 -2.04
CA TYR A 54 9.53 -4.14 -3.35
C TYR A 54 9.07 -5.16 -4.39
N ASN A 55 9.77 -6.29 -4.48
CA ASN A 55 9.45 -7.38 -5.40
C ASN A 55 8.06 -7.95 -5.12
N ALA A 56 7.71 -8.15 -3.84
CA ALA A 56 6.39 -8.64 -3.45
C ALA A 56 5.25 -7.69 -3.89
N VAL A 57 5.43 -6.38 -3.71
CA VAL A 57 4.46 -5.38 -4.20
C VAL A 57 4.37 -5.41 -5.72
N ALA A 58 5.51 -5.43 -6.41
CA ALA A 58 5.54 -5.48 -7.87
C ALA A 58 4.84 -6.72 -8.42
N ASP A 59 5.09 -7.90 -7.83
CA ASP A 59 4.46 -9.15 -8.26
C ASP A 59 2.94 -9.17 -8.05
N ILE A 60 2.46 -8.62 -6.92
CA ILE A 60 1.03 -8.48 -6.67
C ILE A 60 0.38 -7.58 -7.73
N VAL A 61 1.01 -6.45 -8.05
CA VAL A 61 0.48 -5.51 -9.05
C VAL A 61 0.56 -6.07 -10.46
N LYS A 62 1.64 -6.77 -10.85
CA LYS A 62 1.75 -7.50 -12.13
C LYS A 62 0.63 -8.51 -12.35
N ASN A 63 0.13 -9.10 -11.26
CA ASN A 63 -1.03 -10.01 -11.30
C ASN A 63 -2.39 -9.27 -11.26
N GLY A 64 -2.41 -7.94 -11.49
CA GLY A 64 -3.62 -7.12 -11.47
C GLY A 64 -4.14 -6.80 -10.06
N GLY A 65 -3.39 -7.13 -9.01
CA GLY A 65 -3.74 -6.86 -7.61
C GLY A 65 -3.63 -5.38 -7.26
N LYS A 66 -4.33 -4.98 -6.20
CA LYS A 66 -4.34 -3.61 -5.67
C LYS A 66 -3.78 -3.58 -4.26
N THR A 67 -2.90 -2.63 -4.00
CA THR A 67 -2.29 -2.41 -2.68
C THR A 67 -2.99 -1.24 -1.97
N LEU A 68 -3.28 -1.43 -0.67
CA LEU A 68 -3.79 -0.38 0.21
C LEU A 68 -2.67 0.15 1.09
N PHE A 69 -2.38 1.45 0.98
CA PHE A 69 -1.39 2.13 1.83
C PHE A 69 -2.03 2.64 3.12
N VAL A 70 -1.49 2.23 4.27
CA VAL A 70 -2.04 2.56 5.60
C VAL A 70 -0.98 3.22 6.48
N GLY A 71 -1.30 4.38 7.03
CA GLY A 71 -0.44 5.06 7.99
C GLY A 71 -1.11 6.29 8.57
N THR A 72 -1.65 6.15 9.79
CA THR A 72 -2.38 7.24 10.48
C THR A 72 -1.47 8.07 11.40
N LYS A 73 -0.19 7.74 11.46
CA LYS A 73 0.82 8.49 12.22
C LYS A 73 1.05 9.85 11.55
N LYS A 74 1.10 10.93 12.32
CA LYS A 74 1.28 12.29 11.76
C LYS A 74 2.48 12.39 10.81
N GLN A 75 3.54 11.66 11.11
CA GLN A 75 4.77 11.62 10.30
C GLN A 75 4.58 10.87 8.96
N ALA A 76 3.56 10.00 8.86
CA ALA A 76 3.29 9.16 7.71
C ALA A 76 2.15 9.69 6.81
N GLN A 77 1.21 10.44 7.38
CA GLN A 77 -0.04 10.84 6.72
C GLN A 77 0.15 11.45 5.34
N ASP A 78 1.05 12.43 5.21
CA ASP A 78 1.28 13.12 3.95
C ASP A 78 2.04 12.25 2.94
N ALA A 79 3.02 11.47 3.41
CA ALA A 79 3.77 10.55 2.56
C ALA A 79 2.86 9.46 2.00
N ILE A 80 2.03 8.85 2.83
CA ILE A 80 1.05 7.82 2.43
C ILE A 80 0.09 8.36 1.37
N ARG A 81 -0.51 9.54 1.59
CA ARG A 81 -1.43 10.14 0.63
C ARG A 81 -0.74 10.44 -0.70
N THR A 82 0.35 11.20 -0.65
CA THR A 82 1.04 11.68 -1.84
C THR A 82 1.53 10.53 -2.72
N GLU A 83 2.13 9.51 -2.12
CA GLU A 83 2.72 8.39 -2.85
C GLU A 83 1.65 7.41 -3.35
N ALA A 84 0.58 7.18 -2.59
CA ALA A 84 -0.54 6.37 -3.06
C ALA A 84 -1.29 7.02 -4.23
N GLU A 85 -1.52 8.34 -4.16
CA GLU A 85 -2.09 9.12 -5.27
C GLU A 85 -1.17 9.08 -6.51
N ARG A 86 0.15 9.18 -6.31
CA ARG A 86 1.15 9.11 -7.41
C ARG A 86 1.12 7.79 -8.16
N CYS A 87 0.93 6.67 -7.46
CA CYS A 87 0.91 5.34 -8.07
C CYS A 87 -0.51 4.82 -8.38
N GLY A 88 -1.57 5.62 -8.14
CA GLY A 88 -2.96 5.24 -8.43
C GLY A 88 -3.50 4.12 -7.54
N MET A 89 -2.98 3.98 -6.32
CA MET A 89 -3.41 3.01 -5.31
C MET A 89 -4.26 3.66 -4.22
N PHE A 90 -4.91 2.83 -3.42
CA PHE A 90 -5.77 3.26 -2.32
C PHE A 90 -4.97 3.59 -1.07
N TYR A 91 -5.52 4.47 -0.22
CA TYR A 91 -4.87 4.81 1.05
C TYR A 91 -5.82 5.11 2.20
N VAL A 92 -5.32 4.94 3.42
CA VAL A 92 -5.93 5.38 4.68
C VAL A 92 -4.86 6.08 5.51
N ASN A 93 -4.97 7.40 5.62
CA ASN A 93 -3.96 8.23 6.29
C ASN A 93 -4.46 8.97 7.55
N GLU A 94 -5.77 9.05 7.78
CA GLU A 94 -6.31 9.80 8.93
C GLU A 94 -6.64 8.90 10.12
N ARG A 95 -7.55 7.96 9.91
CA ARG A 95 -7.98 7.03 10.95
C ARG A 95 -8.48 5.74 10.35
N TRP A 96 -7.97 4.61 10.84
CA TRP A 96 -8.56 3.31 10.54
C TRP A 96 -9.90 3.17 11.27
N LEU A 97 -10.95 2.91 10.53
CA LEU A 97 -12.27 2.63 11.09
C LEU A 97 -12.41 1.13 11.25
N GLY A 98 -12.70 0.66 12.48
CA GLY A 98 -12.91 -0.77 12.70
C GLY A 98 -13.99 -1.34 11.77
N GLY A 99 -13.69 -2.49 11.16
CA GLY A 99 -14.54 -3.11 10.15
C GLY A 99 -14.28 -2.61 8.71
N MET A 100 -13.19 -1.89 8.46
CA MET A 100 -12.89 -1.37 7.12
C MET A 100 -12.74 -2.48 6.08
N LEU A 101 -12.20 -3.62 6.47
CA LEU A 101 -12.06 -4.82 5.64
C LEU A 101 -13.12 -5.87 6.01
N THR A 102 -13.24 -6.21 7.27
CA THR A 102 -14.15 -7.27 7.76
C THR A 102 -15.63 -6.93 7.61
N ASN A 103 -15.99 -5.65 7.60
CA ASN A 103 -17.34 -5.16 7.33
C ASN A 103 -17.38 -4.24 6.09
N PHE A 104 -16.73 -4.68 5.03
CA PHE A 104 -16.55 -3.91 3.81
C PHE A 104 -17.87 -3.45 3.17
N LYS A 105 -18.93 -4.27 3.26
CA LYS A 105 -20.27 -3.92 2.75
C LYS A 105 -20.81 -2.64 3.40
N THR A 106 -20.61 -2.47 4.70
CA THR A 106 -21.00 -1.26 5.43
C THR A 106 -20.16 -0.06 5.02
N ILE A 107 -18.85 -0.23 4.85
CA ILE A 107 -17.95 0.82 4.35
C ILE A 107 -18.38 1.27 2.94
N GLN A 108 -18.69 0.33 2.05
CA GLN A 108 -19.22 0.64 0.72
C GLN A 108 -20.53 1.46 0.76
N SER A 109 -21.41 1.19 1.74
CA SER A 109 -22.63 2.00 1.91
C SER A 109 -22.31 3.44 2.35
N ARG A 110 -21.26 3.63 3.17
CA ARG A 110 -20.80 4.97 3.57
C ARG A 110 -20.12 5.72 2.43
N ILE A 111 -19.36 5.02 1.61
CA ILE A 111 -18.77 5.61 0.39
C ILE A 111 -19.87 6.03 -0.59
N ARG A 112 -20.93 5.22 -0.76
CA ARG A 112 -22.10 5.61 -1.58
C ARG A 112 -22.77 6.86 -1.00
N ARG A 113 -22.96 6.92 0.32
CA ARG A 113 -23.50 8.09 0.99
C ARG A 113 -22.66 9.34 0.77
N MET A 114 -21.33 9.21 0.80
CA MET A 114 -20.42 10.32 0.47
C MET A 114 -20.66 10.83 -0.94
N LYS A 115 -20.72 9.92 -1.94
CA LYS A 115 -21.00 10.27 -3.35
C LYS A 115 -22.38 10.88 -3.57
N GLU A 116 -23.40 10.42 -2.82
CA GLU A 116 -24.73 11.03 -2.84
C GLU A 116 -24.72 12.49 -2.38
N ILE A 117 -24.05 12.77 -1.25
CA ILE A 117 -23.98 14.14 -0.72
C ILE A 117 -23.17 15.05 -1.66
N GLU A 118 -22.13 14.53 -2.30
CA GLU A 118 -21.37 15.25 -3.33
C GLU A 118 -22.27 15.59 -4.53
N GLY A 119 -23.04 14.62 -5.03
CA GLY A 119 -24.01 14.84 -6.11
C GLY A 119 -25.05 15.90 -5.75
N MET A 120 -25.61 15.86 -4.51
CA MET A 120 -26.54 16.88 -4.04
C MET A 120 -25.94 18.30 -4.03
N ALA A 121 -24.63 18.42 -3.84
CA ALA A 121 -23.95 19.70 -3.88
C ALA A 121 -23.77 20.22 -5.32
N GLU A 122 -23.57 19.32 -6.29
CA GLU A 122 -23.40 19.64 -7.71
C GLU A 122 -24.75 19.93 -8.41
N ASP A 123 -25.81 19.19 -8.05
CA ASP A 123 -27.16 19.28 -8.64
C ASP A 123 -27.98 20.48 -8.14
N GLY A 124 -27.41 21.33 -7.25
CA GLY A 124 -28.13 22.48 -6.68
C GLY A 124 -29.17 22.12 -5.62
N THR A 125 -29.28 20.84 -5.22
CA THR A 125 -30.24 20.38 -4.18
C THR A 125 -30.02 21.11 -2.85
N PHE A 126 -28.82 21.57 -2.55
CA PHE A 126 -28.54 22.33 -1.33
C PHE A 126 -29.24 23.70 -1.29
N GLU A 127 -29.65 24.27 -2.42
CA GLU A 127 -30.38 25.53 -2.50
C GLU A 127 -31.86 25.38 -2.08
N ALA A 128 -32.42 24.18 -2.30
CA ALA A 128 -33.78 23.86 -1.93
C ALA A 128 -33.94 23.43 -0.44
N LEU A 129 -32.83 23.14 0.26
CA LEU A 129 -32.84 22.64 1.62
C LEU A 129 -32.69 23.78 2.66
N PRO A 130 -33.26 23.60 3.88
CA PRO A 130 -33.03 24.53 4.97
C PRO A 130 -31.53 24.64 5.33
N LYS A 131 -31.04 25.85 5.60
CA LYS A 131 -29.62 26.13 5.91
C LYS A 131 -29.04 25.21 7.00
N LYS A 132 -29.85 24.83 8.00
CA LYS A 132 -29.45 23.93 9.09
C LYS A 132 -29.16 22.51 8.61
N GLU A 133 -29.91 22.01 7.63
CA GLU A 133 -29.71 20.69 7.04
C GLU A 133 -28.48 20.67 6.13
N VAL A 134 -28.30 21.68 5.30
CA VAL A 134 -27.11 21.84 4.46
C VAL A 134 -25.85 21.86 5.31
N LEU A 135 -25.83 22.54 6.45
CA LEU A 135 -24.69 22.55 7.37
C LEU A 135 -24.40 21.16 7.96
N LYS A 136 -25.44 20.36 8.25
CA LYS A 136 -25.25 18.98 8.73
C LYS A 136 -24.67 18.09 7.63
N LEU A 137 -25.21 18.18 6.41
CA LEU A 137 -24.69 17.42 5.25
C LEU A 137 -23.24 17.77 4.91
N LYS A 138 -22.89 19.05 4.93
CA LYS A 138 -21.50 19.50 4.71
C LYS A 138 -20.54 18.93 5.76
N LYS A 139 -20.92 18.95 7.05
CA LYS A 139 -20.10 18.36 8.12
C LYS A 139 -19.99 16.83 8.01
N GLU A 140 -21.07 16.16 7.58
CA GLU A 140 -21.05 14.72 7.31
C GLU A 140 -20.12 14.41 6.15
N LEU A 141 -20.23 15.16 5.06
CA LEU A 141 -19.38 15.02 3.89
C LEU A 141 -17.88 15.20 4.22
N GLU A 142 -17.53 16.26 4.91
CA GLU A 142 -16.16 16.54 5.35
C GLU A 142 -15.58 15.37 6.15
N LYS A 143 -16.37 14.83 7.09
CA LYS A 143 -15.95 13.68 7.90
C LYS A 143 -15.78 12.41 7.08
N LEU A 144 -16.67 12.16 6.11
CA LEU A 144 -16.57 11.00 5.21
C LEU A 144 -15.39 11.13 4.27
N GLN A 145 -15.19 12.29 3.63
CA GLN A 145 -14.05 12.55 2.76
C GLN A 145 -12.73 12.39 3.50
N LYS A 146 -12.63 12.94 4.70
CA LYS A 146 -11.44 12.85 5.53
C LYS A 146 -11.03 11.39 5.82
N ASN A 147 -12.00 10.51 6.16
CA ASN A 147 -11.70 9.15 6.59
C ASN A 147 -11.76 8.11 5.46
N LEU A 148 -12.54 8.34 4.42
CA LEU A 148 -12.83 7.36 3.37
C LEU A 148 -12.42 7.84 1.97
N GLY A 149 -11.92 9.07 1.84
CA GLY A 149 -11.54 9.66 0.56
C GLY A 149 -10.52 8.82 -0.21
N GLY A 150 -9.51 8.31 0.48
CA GLY A 150 -8.46 7.49 -0.16
C GLY A 150 -8.91 6.10 -0.60
N ILE A 151 -10.11 5.64 -0.19
CA ILE A 151 -10.69 4.36 -0.61
C ILE A 151 -12.00 4.55 -1.40
N ARG A 152 -12.27 5.77 -1.88
CA ARG A 152 -13.49 6.15 -2.59
C ARG A 152 -13.84 5.21 -3.75
N ASP A 153 -12.83 4.79 -4.50
CA ASP A 153 -13.01 3.99 -5.71
C ASP A 153 -12.60 2.52 -5.53
N MET A 154 -12.33 2.11 -4.29
CA MET A 154 -12.03 0.73 -3.94
C MET A 154 -13.32 -0.11 -3.98
N ARG A 155 -13.47 -0.95 -5.02
CA ARG A 155 -14.65 -1.81 -5.25
C ARG A 155 -14.51 -3.21 -4.68
N LYS A 156 -13.27 -3.67 -4.48
CA LYS A 156 -12.90 -4.97 -3.93
C LYS A 156 -11.98 -4.78 -2.74
N LEU A 157 -11.84 -5.81 -1.91
CA LEU A 157 -10.78 -5.84 -0.90
C LEU A 157 -9.41 -5.73 -1.58
N PRO A 158 -8.42 -5.11 -0.92
CA PRO A 158 -7.07 -5.03 -1.44
C PRO A 158 -6.40 -6.42 -1.41
N ASP A 159 -5.50 -6.67 -2.35
CA ASP A 159 -4.73 -7.91 -2.45
C ASP A 159 -3.49 -7.88 -1.56
N ALA A 160 -3.05 -6.71 -1.15
CA ALA A 160 -2.01 -6.48 -0.14
C ALA A 160 -2.23 -5.18 0.60
N ILE A 161 -1.64 -5.06 1.80
CA ILE A 161 -1.65 -3.83 2.59
C ILE A 161 -0.21 -3.47 2.91
N PHE A 162 0.18 -2.22 2.56
CA PHE A 162 1.40 -1.62 3.05
C PHE A 162 1.10 -0.76 4.28
N ILE A 163 1.77 -1.03 5.40
CA ILE A 163 1.47 -0.42 6.70
C ILE A 163 2.67 0.28 7.31
N VAL A 164 2.45 1.43 7.92
CA VAL A 164 3.44 2.15 8.73
C VAL A 164 3.03 2.08 10.19
N ASP A 165 3.91 1.56 11.06
CA ASP A 165 3.65 1.33 12.49
C ASP A 165 2.51 0.31 12.74
N PRO A 166 2.77 -1.00 12.59
CA PRO A 166 1.77 -2.06 12.84
C PRO A 166 1.18 -2.02 14.25
N LYS A 167 1.98 -1.58 15.22
CA LYS A 167 1.54 -1.46 16.63
C LYS A 167 0.43 -0.44 16.81
N LYS A 168 0.50 0.69 16.09
CA LYS A 168 -0.53 1.72 16.10
C LYS A 168 -1.75 1.29 15.31
N GLU A 169 -1.55 0.65 14.18
CA GLU A 169 -2.59 0.20 13.27
C GLU A 169 -3.08 -1.24 13.59
N ARG A 170 -3.07 -1.62 14.87
CA ARG A 170 -3.37 -2.98 15.32
C ARG A 170 -4.70 -3.52 14.80
N ILE A 171 -5.73 -2.68 14.68
CA ILE A 171 -7.05 -3.11 14.17
C ILE A 171 -6.92 -3.50 12.70
N CYS A 172 -6.18 -2.71 11.91
CA CYS A 172 -5.90 -3.04 10.51
C CYS A 172 -5.19 -4.39 10.38
N VAL A 173 -4.15 -4.63 11.19
CA VAL A 173 -3.40 -5.89 11.22
C VAL A 173 -4.32 -7.07 11.54
N GLN A 174 -5.16 -6.96 12.56
CA GLN A 174 -6.11 -8.01 12.95
C GLN A 174 -7.12 -8.32 11.85
N GLU A 175 -7.66 -7.29 11.19
CA GLU A 175 -8.60 -7.46 10.09
C GLU A 175 -7.94 -8.10 8.85
N ALA A 176 -6.70 -7.69 8.53
CA ALA A 176 -5.94 -8.28 7.45
C ALA A 176 -5.66 -9.77 7.68
N HIS A 177 -5.24 -10.14 8.88
CA HIS A 177 -5.03 -11.54 9.26
C HIS A 177 -6.32 -12.36 9.17
N ALA A 178 -7.46 -11.82 9.64
CA ALA A 178 -8.75 -12.50 9.57
C ALA A 178 -9.20 -12.79 8.12
N LEU A 179 -8.71 -12.01 7.16
CA LEU A 179 -9.02 -12.14 5.73
C LEU A 179 -7.87 -12.75 4.92
N ASN A 180 -6.77 -13.15 5.57
CA ASN A 180 -5.55 -13.67 4.93
C ASN A 180 -4.97 -12.73 3.87
N ILE A 181 -5.04 -11.41 4.11
CA ILE A 181 -4.43 -10.40 3.24
C ILE A 181 -2.97 -10.19 3.67
N PRO A 182 -1.98 -10.34 2.78
CA PRO A 182 -0.58 -10.15 3.10
C PRO A 182 -0.29 -8.72 3.56
N LEU A 183 0.49 -8.60 4.64
CA LEU A 183 0.92 -7.36 5.23
C LEU A 183 2.40 -7.10 4.93
N ILE A 184 2.67 -5.96 4.34
CA ILE A 184 4.00 -5.44 4.06
C ILE A 184 4.16 -4.18 4.89
N GLY A 185 5.27 -3.97 5.59
CA GLY A 185 5.31 -2.72 6.35
C GLY A 185 6.60 -2.37 7.07
N ILE A 186 6.66 -1.11 7.50
CA ILE A 186 7.75 -0.58 8.30
C ILE A 186 7.54 -1.01 9.74
N CYS A 187 8.52 -1.76 10.27
CA CYS A 187 8.52 -2.30 11.61
C CYS A 187 9.67 -1.69 12.41
N ASP A 188 9.36 -0.83 13.38
CA ASP A 188 10.33 -0.29 14.30
C ASP A 188 10.59 -1.27 15.46
N THR A 189 11.58 -1.00 16.30
CA THR A 189 12.03 -1.85 17.40
C THR A 189 10.97 -2.14 18.47
N ASN A 190 9.85 -1.42 18.49
CA ASN A 190 8.72 -1.59 19.41
C ASN A 190 7.56 -2.44 18.87
N CYS A 191 7.65 -2.90 17.62
CA CYS A 191 6.62 -3.66 16.94
C CYS A 191 6.85 -5.18 17.02
N ASP A 192 5.86 -5.99 16.68
CA ASP A 192 5.97 -7.43 16.52
C ASP A 192 6.23 -7.77 15.03
N PRO A 193 7.43 -8.28 14.68
CA PRO A 193 7.74 -8.60 13.29
C PRO A 193 6.92 -9.77 12.74
N GLU A 194 6.43 -10.68 13.58
CA GLU A 194 5.65 -11.86 13.15
C GLU A 194 4.25 -11.49 12.65
N GLU A 195 3.78 -10.26 12.94
CA GLU A 195 2.50 -9.77 12.43
C GLU A 195 2.55 -9.37 10.93
N LEU A 196 3.75 -9.27 10.33
CA LEU A 196 3.95 -8.87 8.95
C LEU A 196 4.42 -10.04 8.07
N THR A 197 3.92 -10.11 6.84
CA THR A 197 4.38 -11.06 5.84
C THR A 197 5.74 -10.66 5.28
N TYR A 198 5.90 -9.35 4.97
CA TYR A 198 7.16 -8.75 4.54
C TYR A 198 7.51 -7.59 5.44
N ILE A 199 8.61 -7.73 6.15
CA ILE A 199 9.05 -6.80 7.18
C ILE A 199 10.09 -5.86 6.59
N ILE A 200 9.96 -4.57 6.86
CA ILE A 200 10.98 -3.56 6.57
C ILE A 200 11.43 -2.98 7.91
N PRO A 201 12.53 -3.49 8.50
CA PRO A 201 13.04 -2.91 9.75
C PRO A 201 13.48 -1.46 9.53
N GLY A 202 12.87 -0.54 10.24
CA GLY A 202 13.14 0.88 10.03
C GLY A 202 12.37 1.80 10.96
N ASN A 203 12.83 3.05 11.01
CA ASN A 203 12.23 4.11 11.81
C ASN A 203 10.89 4.55 11.23
N ASP A 204 9.86 4.49 12.03
CA ASP A 204 8.49 4.90 11.67
C ASP A 204 8.12 6.31 12.21
N ASP A 205 9.04 6.96 12.97
CA ASP A 205 8.87 8.30 13.52
C ASP A 205 9.50 9.40 12.68
N ALA A 206 10.50 9.09 11.88
CA ALA A 206 11.19 10.05 11.03
C ALA A 206 10.48 10.25 9.70
N ILE A 207 9.95 11.45 9.43
CA ILE A 207 9.23 11.80 8.18
C ILE A 207 10.05 11.41 6.93
N ARG A 208 11.37 11.67 6.95
CA ARG A 208 12.26 11.35 5.82
C ARG A 208 12.40 9.84 5.61
N ALA A 209 12.49 9.07 6.69
CA ALA A 209 12.59 7.61 6.63
C ALA A 209 11.31 6.99 6.05
N VAL A 210 10.16 7.38 6.59
CA VAL A 210 8.86 6.93 6.11
C VAL A 210 8.66 7.30 4.64
N LYS A 211 8.90 8.58 4.27
CA LYS A 211 8.75 9.03 2.88
C LYS A 211 9.64 8.25 1.92
N LEU A 212 10.90 7.99 2.29
CA LEU A 212 11.84 7.24 1.45
C LEU A 212 11.35 5.81 1.16
N ILE A 213 10.88 5.10 2.19
CA ILE A 213 10.41 3.71 2.03
C ILE A 213 9.06 3.68 1.29
N VAL A 214 8.11 4.54 1.65
CA VAL A 214 6.80 4.62 0.99
C VAL A 214 6.95 4.96 -0.49
N SER A 215 7.86 5.90 -0.84
CA SER A 215 8.12 6.24 -2.25
C SER A 215 8.67 5.06 -3.04
N LYS A 216 9.50 4.20 -2.44
CA LYS A 216 9.99 2.99 -3.09
C LYS A 216 8.90 1.95 -3.33
N MET A 217 7.98 1.79 -2.39
CA MET A 217 6.83 0.91 -2.60
C MET A 217 5.90 1.45 -3.71
N ALA A 218 5.73 2.77 -3.80
CA ALA A 218 5.00 3.39 -4.91
C ALA A 218 5.73 3.25 -6.26
N ASP A 219 7.07 3.32 -6.27
CA ASP A 219 7.88 3.06 -7.47
C ASP A 219 7.68 1.61 -7.97
N ALA A 220 7.62 0.63 -7.06
CA ALA A 220 7.34 -0.78 -7.40
C ALA A 220 5.98 -0.93 -8.12
N VAL A 221 4.96 -0.21 -7.65
CA VAL A 221 3.63 -0.20 -8.29
C VAL A 221 3.70 0.42 -9.69
N ILE A 222 4.40 1.54 -9.84
CA ILE A 222 4.51 2.25 -11.12
C ILE A 222 5.26 1.40 -12.14
N GLU A 223 6.40 0.82 -11.78
CA GLU A 223 7.18 -0.06 -12.66
C GLU A 223 6.38 -1.29 -13.09
N ALA A 224 5.63 -1.90 -12.16
CA ALA A 224 4.79 -3.05 -12.47
C ALA A 224 3.66 -2.69 -13.44
N ASN A 225 3.02 -1.52 -13.29
CA ASN A 225 1.98 -1.05 -14.19
C ASN A 225 2.53 -0.68 -15.57
N GLN A 226 3.72 -0.08 -15.67
CA GLN A 226 4.38 0.21 -16.95
C GLN A 226 4.69 -1.06 -17.72
N GLY A 227 5.23 -2.07 -17.06
CA GLY A 227 5.49 -3.37 -17.67
C GLY A 227 4.22 -4.07 -18.19
N LEU A 228 3.06 -3.85 -17.57
CA LEU A 228 1.78 -4.36 -18.06
C LEU A 228 1.32 -3.60 -19.31
N MET A 229 1.47 -2.28 -19.36
CA MET A 229 1.10 -1.47 -20.53
C MET A 229 1.96 -1.84 -21.75
N GLU A 230 3.26 -2.02 -21.56
CA GLU A 230 4.18 -2.46 -22.62
C GLU A 230 3.86 -3.88 -23.12
N ALA A 231 3.40 -4.77 -22.24
CA ALA A 231 3.01 -6.13 -22.62
C ALA A 231 1.70 -6.16 -23.44
N ASP A 232 0.77 -5.24 -23.14
CA ASP A 232 -0.51 -5.13 -23.89
C ASP A 232 -0.32 -4.44 -25.27
N GLU A 233 0.75 -3.66 -25.47
CA GLU A 233 1.07 -2.98 -26.73
C GLU A 233 1.87 -3.83 -27.72
N VAL A 234 2.37 -5.01 -27.31
CA VAL A 234 3.03 -5.93 -28.25
C VAL A 234 1.96 -6.58 -29.13
N PRO A 235 1.85 -6.24 -30.42
CA PRO A 235 0.93 -6.93 -31.31
C PRO A 235 1.31 -8.40 -31.35
N ALA A 236 0.33 -9.30 -31.35
CA ALA A 236 0.54 -10.70 -31.62
C ALA A 236 1.04 -10.84 -33.08
N GLU A 237 2.32 -10.58 -33.33
CA GLU A 237 2.93 -10.83 -34.62
C GLU A 237 3.04 -12.34 -34.83
N GLY A 238 2.15 -12.82 -35.73
CA GLY A 238 2.48 -13.80 -36.72
C GLY A 238 2.94 -15.17 -36.19
N TYR A 239 2.03 -16.01 -35.75
CA TYR A 239 2.15 -17.44 -36.04
C TYR A 239 2.02 -17.60 -37.55
N THR A 240 3.10 -17.49 -38.28
CA THR A 240 3.20 -18.04 -39.63
C THR A 240 3.14 -19.54 -39.48
N ALA A 241 1.97 -20.10 -39.84
CA ALA A 241 1.81 -21.52 -39.99
C ALA A 241 2.87 -22.03 -41.00
N TYR A 242 3.71 -22.95 -40.52
CA TYR A 242 4.57 -23.73 -41.40
C TYR A 242 3.65 -24.52 -42.33
N PRO A 243 3.85 -24.50 -43.67
CA PRO A 243 3.08 -25.35 -44.55
C PRO A 243 3.47 -26.82 -44.30
N ASP A 244 2.45 -27.65 -44.11
CA ASP A 244 2.53 -29.09 -44.01
C ASP A 244 3.09 -29.69 -45.31
N GLU A 245 4.35 -30.13 -45.32
CA GLU A 245 5.00 -30.88 -46.41
C GLU A 245 4.48 -32.34 -46.54
N ALA A 246 3.24 -32.62 -46.23
CA ALA A 246 2.70 -33.97 -46.26
C ALA A 246 1.64 -34.24 -47.33
N SER A 247 1.42 -33.33 -48.32
CA SER A 247 0.39 -33.51 -49.35
C SER A 247 0.88 -33.65 -50.81
N GLU A 248 2.21 -33.69 -51.06
CA GLU A 248 2.74 -33.86 -52.44
C GLU A 248 3.20 -35.29 -52.81
N ALA A 249 3.07 -36.26 -51.91
CA ALA A 249 3.52 -37.65 -52.17
C ALA A 249 2.40 -38.58 -52.71
N ALA A 250 1.16 -38.10 -52.93
CA ALA A 250 0.02 -38.94 -53.33
C ALA A 250 -0.48 -38.69 -54.77
N ALA A 251 0.19 -37.86 -55.57
CA ALA A 251 -0.26 -37.55 -56.95
C ALA A 251 0.68 -38.05 -58.08
N GLN A 252 1.60 -39.01 -57.79
CA GLN A 252 2.48 -39.62 -58.82
C GLN A 252 2.40 -41.14 -58.85
N ALA A 253 1.26 -41.75 -58.57
CA ALA A 253 1.04 -43.19 -58.79
C ALA A 253 -0.36 -43.45 -59.29
N GLU A 254 -0.66 -43.04 -60.57
CA GLU A 254 -1.56 -43.64 -61.50
C GLU A 254 -1.19 -43.26 -62.94
#